data_c84e27b3e75ed8ebe48edca8676084d9
#
_entry.id   c84e27b3e75ed8ebe48edca8676084d9
#
_cell.length_a   1.000
_cell.length_b   1.000
_cell.length_c   1.000
_cell.angle_alpha   90.00
_cell.angle_beta   90.00
_cell.angle_gamma   90.00
#
_symmetry.space_group_name_H-M   'P 1'
#
loop_
_entity.id
_entity.type
_entity.pdbx_description
1 polymer ?
#
loop_
_entity_poly.entity_id
_entity_poly.type
_entity_poly.pdbx_seq_one_letter_code
_entity_poly.pdbx_strand_id
1 'polypeptide(L)'
;MARPKSEDKKQALLEAATAAFAQSGIAASTSAIARSAGVAEGTLFRYFATKDELLNELYLAIKLRLVRTMIAGLDPDEKRPKENARNIWNSYIDWGVRNPMERKAIRRMALSERITDETRRQVKESFPELNEMCQLSVKEIFLSEANRAFGDALFLSLAETTIEFASHDPQRAREIIALGFEAMWHALHEADA
;
A
#
# COMPACT_ATOMS: atom_id res chain seq x y z
N MET A 1 -28.38 3.39 8.96
CA MET A 1 -28.64 1.92 8.89
C MET A 1 -27.59 1.19 9.71
N ALA A 2 -27.99 0.28 10.59
CA ALA A 2 -27.07 -0.53 11.36
C ALA A 2 -26.34 -1.50 10.42
N ARG A 3 -25.00 -1.54 10.49
CA ARG A 3 -24.14 -2.48 9.72
C ARG A 3 -24.51 -3.92 10.10
N PRO A 4 -24.64 -4.84 9.12
CA PRO A 4 -24.96 -6.24 9.46
C PRO A 4 -23.88 -6.83 10.37
N LYS A 5 -24.29 -7.59 11.41
CA LYS A 5 -23.36 -8.25 12.36
C LYS A 5 -22.28 -9.12 11.70
N SER A 6 -22.51 -9.57 10.46
CA SER A 6 -21.56 -10.36 9.69
C SER A 6 -20.42 -9.50 9.13
N GLU A 7 -20.70 -8.28 8.69
CA GLU A 7 -19.69 -7.33 8.19
C GLU A 7 -18.77 -6.83 9.32
N ASP A 8 -19.34 -6.60 10.53
CA ASP A 8 -18.54 -6.19 11.68
C ASP A 8 -17.52 -7.26 12.09
N LYS A 9 -17.91 -8.55 12.00
CA LYS A 9 -16.99 -9.66 12.26
C LYS A 9 -15.90 -9.80 11.19
N LYS A 10 -16.26 -9.64 9.92
CA LYS A 10 -15.28 -9.65 8.81
C LYS A 10 -14.27 -8.53 9.01
N GLN A 11 -14.74 -7.33 9.32
CA GLN A 11 -13.89 -6.18 9.58
C GLN A 11 -12.94 -6.40 10.77
N ALA A 12 -13.46 -6.94 11.90
CA ALA A 12 -12.65 -7.26 13.07
C ALA A 12 -11.55 -8.29 12.76
N LEU A 13 -11.85 -9.29 11.92
CA LEU A 13 -10.87 -10.26 11.43
C LEU A 13 -9.77 -9.62 10.57
N LEU A 14 -10.13 -8.72 9.68
CA LEU A 14 -9.17 -7.98 8.84
C LEU A 14 -8.26 -7.07 9.69
N GLU A 15 -8.81 -6.40 10.70
CA GLU A 15 -8.03 -5.56 11.63
C GLU A 15 -7.05 -6.39 12.47
N ALA A 16 -7.53 -7.53 13.01
CA ALA A 16 -6.67 -8.46 13.74
C ALA A 16 -5.58 -9.07 12.86
N ALA A 17 -5.91 -9.40 11.60
CA ALA A 17 -4.95 -9.90 10.62
C ALA A 17 -3.91 -8.83 10.26
N THR A 18 -4.32 -7.56 10.10
CA THR A 18 -3.40 -6.44 9.88
C THR A 18 -2.35 -6.36 10.98
N ALA A 19 -2.79 -6.37 12.25
CA ALA A 19 -1.89 -6.33 13.40
C ALA A 19 -0.96 -7.55 13.43
N ALA A 20 -1.49 -8.75 13.23
CA ALA A 20 -0.73 -9.99 13.26
C ALA A 20 0.32 -10.05 12.14
N PHE A 21 -0.04 -9.68 10.91
CA PHE A 21 0.91 -9.66 9.78
C PHE A 21 1.93 -8.53 9.90
N ALA A 22 1.56 -7.39 10.49
CA ALA A 22 2.51 -6.32 10.79
C ALA A 22 3.56 -6.74 11.84
N GLN A 23 3.21 -7.60 12.79
CA GLN A 23 4.12 -8.04 13.87
C GLN A 23 4.93 -9.29 13.49
N SER A 24 4.26 -10.30 12.94
CA SER A 24 4.83 -11.64 12.74
C SER A 24 4.97 -12.04 11.26
N GLY A 25 4.61 -11.15 10.34
CA GLY A 25 4.59 -11.45 8.91
C GLY A 25 3.57 -12.53 8.56
N ILE A 26 3.76 -13.16 7.40
CA ILE A 26 2.85 -14.20 6.90
C ILE A 26 2.85 -15.47 7.75
N ALA A 27 3.79 -15.64 8.69
CA ALA A 27 3.82 -16.77 9.62
C ALA A 27 2.76 -16.67 10.73
N ALA A 28 2.11 -15.51 10.92
CA ALA A 28 1.07 -15.31 11.91
C ALA A 28 0.00 -16.41 11.86
N SER A 29 -0.40 -16.93 13.04
CA SER A 29 -1.35 -18.04 13.17
C SER A 29 -2.80 -17.56 12.98
N THR A 30 -3.60 -18.29 12.23
CA THR A 30 -5.04 -18.04 12.06
C THR A 30 -5.80 -18.13 13.37
N SER A 31 -5.39 -19.03 14.27
CA SER A 31 -5.98 -19.15 15.61
C SER A 31 -5.70 -17.92 16.47
N ALA A 32 -4.50 -17.32 16.37
CA ALA A 32 -4.18 -16.08 17.08
C ALA A 32 -4.96 -14.89 16.51
N ILE A 33 -5.09 -14.80 15.18
CA ILE A 33 -5.90 -13.78 14.50
C ILE A 33 -7.37 -13.87 14.95
N ALA A 34 -7.97 -15.06 14.90
CA ALA A 34 -9.36 -15.27 15.29
C ALA A 34 -9.59 -14.89 16.76
N ARG A 35 -8.68 -15.28 17.65
CA ARG A 35 -8.73 -14.94 19.08
C ARG A 35 -8.65 -13.43 19.29
N SER A 36 -7.76 -12.75 18.58
CA SER A 36 -7.62 -11.28 18.65
C SER A 36 -8.87 -10.56 18.15
N ALA A 37 -9.56 -11.14 17.16
CA ALA A 37 -10.84 -10.63 16.65
C ALA A 37 -12.06 -11.00 17.52
N GLY A 38 -11.86 -11.71 18.64
CA GLY A 38 -12.94 -12.15 19.54
C GLY A 38 -13.86 -13.24 18.96
N VAL A 39 -13.34 -14.08 18.05
CA VAL A 39 -14.10 -15.17 17.42
C VAL A 39 -13.36 -16.50 17.49
N ALA A 40 -14.08 -17.61 17.31
CA ALA A 40 -13.48 -18.92 17.16
C ALA A 40 -12.79 -19.04 15.79
N GLU A 41 -11.71 -19.82 15.68
CA GLU A 41 -10.96 -20.03 14.43
C GLU A 41 -11.85 -20.59 13.31
N GLY A 42 -12.78 -21.49 13.61
CA GLY A 42 -13.76 -21.97 12.64
C GLY A 42 -14.67 -20.86 12.09
N THR A 43 -14.85 -19.76 12.82
CA THR A 43 -15.57 -18.58 12.32
C THR A 43 -14.73 -17.83 11.28
N LEU A 44 -13.41 -17.72 11.50
CA LEU A 44 -12.49 -17.12 10.50
C LEU A 44 -12.61 -17.88 9.16
N PHE A 45 -12.58 -19.21 9.19
CA PHE A 45 -12.67 -20.03 8.00
C PHE A 45 -14.06 -20.04 7.31
N ARG A 46 -15.08 -19.48 7.96
CA ARG A 46 -16.37 -19.19 7.31
C ARG A 46 -16.34 -17.90 6.47
N TYR A 47 -15.43 -16.98 6.75
CA TYR A 47 -15.23 -15.72 5.99
C TYR A 47 -14.13 -15.83 4.92
N PHE A 48 -13.10 -16.62 5.22
CA PHE A 48 -11.93 -16.81 4.37
C PHE A 48 -11.60 -18.31 4.37
N ALA A 49 -11.86 -18.99 3.25
CA ALA A 49 -11.72 -20.45 3.18
C ALA A 49 -10.30 -20.93 3.50
N THR A 50 -9.30 -20.08 3.24
CA THR A 50 -7.90 -20.36 3.54
C THR A 50 -7.20 -19.13 4.13
N LYS A 51 -6.02 -19.33 4.71
CA LYS A 51 -5.15 -18.24 5.14
C LYS A 51 -4.67 -17.39 3.95
N ASP A 52 -4.46 -18.00 2.80
CA ASP A 52 -4.03 -17.29 1.59
C ASP A 52 -5.16 -16.41 1.04
N GLU A 53 -6.41 -16.85 1.14
CA GLU A 53 -7.56 -15.98 0.83
C GLU A 53 -7.63 -14.77 1.76
N LEU A 54 -7.47 -14.97 3.08
CA LEU A 54 -7.38 -13.86 4.05
C LEU A 54 -6.24 -12.88 3.69
N LEU A 55 -5.06 -13.40 3.32
CA LEU A 55 -3.91 -12.58 2.91
C LEU A 55 -4.24 -11.74 1.68
N ASN A 56 -4.83 -12.35 0.65
CA ASN A 56 -5.14 -11.69 -0.61
C ASN A 56 -6.26 -10.66 -0.46
N GLU A 57 -7.33 -10.98 0.28
CA GLU A 57 -8.40 -10.01 0.57
C GLU A 57 -7.88 -8.82 1.39
N LEU A 58 -7.06 -9.07 2.41
CA LEU A 58 -6.48 -8.00 3.22
C LEU A 58 -5.54 -7.12 2.39
N TYR A 59 -4.65 -7.73 1.60
CA TYR A 59 -3.75 -7.00 0.72
C TYR A 59 -4.53 -6.10 -0.25
N LEU A 60 -5.53 -6.64 -0.92
CA LEU A 60 -6.40 -5.90 -1.82
C LEU A 60 -7.09 -4.74 -1.11
N ALA A 61 -7.71 -5.00 0.04
CA ALA A 61 -8.44 -3.98 0.81
C ALA A 61 -7.55 -2.80 1.22
N ILE A 62 -6.34 -3.08 1.73
CA ILE A 62 -5.39 -2.02 2.12
C ILE A 62 -4.88 -1.28 0.88
N LYS A 63 -4.52 -1.99 -0.20
CA LYS A 63 -4.04 -1.37 -1.44
C LYS A 63 -5.09 -0.46 -2.07
N LEU A 64 -6.35 -0.86 -2.13
CA LEU A 64 -7.43 -0.04 -2.67
C LEU A 64 -7.64 1.24 -1.85
N ARG A 65 -7.57 1.16 -0.50
CA ARG A 65 -7.65 2.37 0.35
C ARG A 65 -6.45 3.29 0.15
N LEU A 66 -5.24 2.73 0.12
CA LEU A 66 -4.02 3.49 -0.10
C LEU A 66 -4.06 4.25 -1.43
N VAL A 67 -4.35 3.56 -2.53
CA VAL A 67 -4.37 4.20 -3.86
C VAL A 67 -5.47 5.26 -3.95
N ARG A 68 -6.66 5.01 -3.39
CA ARG A 68 -7.70 6.06 -3.29
C ARG A 68 -7.21 7.29 -2.54
N THR A 69 -6.46 7.12 -1.46
CA THR A 69 -5.86 8.24 -0.71
C THR A 69 -4.83 8.98 -1.57
N MET A 70 -4.00 8.26 -2.33
CA MET A 70 -2.98 8.85 -3.20
C MET A 70 -3.59 9.70 -4.32
N ILE A 71 -4.67 9.22 -4.95
CA ILE A 71 -5.32 9.93 -6.08
C ILE A 71 -6.34 10.98 -5.63
N ALA A 72 -6.84 10.94 -4.40
CA ALA A 72 -7.85 11.89 -3.90
C ALA A 72 -7.37 13.35 -3.87
N GLY A 73 -6.05 13.58 -3.86
CA GLY A 73 -5.43 14.91 -3.91
C GLY A 73 -4.94 15.32 -5.28
N LEU A 74 -5.22 14.52 -6.33
CA LEU A 74 -4.86 14.89 -7.70
C LEU A 74 -5.81 15.96 -8.21
N ASP A 75 -5.22 17.00 -8.82
CA ASP A 75 -5.96 17.99 -9.58
C ASP A 75 -6.08 17.49 -11.02
N PRO A 76 -7.30 17.24 -11.54
CA PRO A 76 -7.51 16.79 -12.91
C PRO A 76 -7.00 17.79 -13.96
N ASP A 77 -6.92 19.08 -13.60
CA ASP A 77 -6.46 20.15 -14.46
C ASP A 77 -4.95 20.39 -14.39
N GLU A 78 -4.25 19.73 -13.46
CA GLU A 78 -2.79 19.82 -13.33
C GLU A 78 -2.10 19.02 -14.44
N LYS A 79 -1.44 19.75 -15.35
CA LYS A 79 -0.76 19.19 -16.52
C LYS A 79 0.72 18.92 -16.31
N ARG A 80 1.26 19.32 -15.14
CA ARG A 80 2.69 19.11 -14.83
C ARG A 80 2.88 17.74 -14.15
N PRO A 81 3.53 16.78 -14.82
CA PRO A 81 3.69 15.43 -14.27
C PRO A 81 4.43 15.43 -12.92
N LYS A 82 5.42 16.31 -12.75
CA LYS A 82 6.19 16.42 -11.50
C LYS A 82 5.33 16.85 -10.31
N GLU A 83 4.38 17.74 -10.49
CA GLU A 83 3.48 18.17 -9.41
C GLU A 83 2.50 17.08 -9.04
N ASN A 84 1.94 16.37 -10.02
CA ASN A 84 1.10 15.20 -9.76
C ASN A 84 1.86 14.10 -9.02
N ALA A 85 3.09 13.80 -9.43
CA ALA A 85 3.96 12.85 -8.74
C ALA A 85 4.26 13.30 -7.30
N ARG A 86 4.46 14.61 -7.07
CA ARG A 86 4.66 15.20 -5.74
C ARG A 86 3.44 15.02 -4.85
N ASN A 87 2.25 15.24 -5.39
CA ASN A 87 0.99 15.05 -4.67
C ASN A 87 0.79 13.59 -4.26
N ILE A 88 1.07 12.65 -5.16
CA ILE A 88 1.04 11.21 -4.87
C ILE A 88 2.06 10.84 -3.79
N TRP A 89 3.30 11.32 -3.92
CA TRP A 89 4.35 11.08 -2.95
C TRP A 89 3.94 11.55 -1.55
N ASN A 90 3.51 12.81 -1.45
CA ASN A 90 3.09 13.38 -0.17
C ASN A 90 1.92 12.61 0.46
N SER A 91 0.93 12.22 -0.37
CA SER A 91 -0.22 11.43 0.08
C SER A 91 0.21 10.04 0.57
N TYR A 92 1.17 9.40 -0.12
CA TYR A 92 1.72 8.11 0.30
C TYR A 92 2.46 8.21 1.64
N ILE A 93 3.34 9.21 1.79
CA ILE A 93 4.10 9.44 3.03
C ILE A 93 3.14 9.71 4.20
N ASP A 94 2.18 10.61 4.00
CA ASP A 94 1.17 10.96 4.99
C ASP A 94 0.35 9.73 5.44
N TRP A 95 -0.09 8.92 4.46
CA TRP A 95 -0.78 7.68 4.75
C TRP A 95 0.12 6.72 5.55
N GLY A 96 1.37 6.57 5.15
CA GLY A 96 2.32 5.67 5.81
C GLY A 96 2.63 6.05 7.26
N VAL A 97 2.70 7.35 7.55
CA VAL A 97 2.85 7.87 8.92
C VAL A 97 1.60 7.60 9.76
N ARG A 98 0.40 7.83 9.20
CA ARG A 98 -0.88 7.64 9.90
C ARG A 98 -1.29 6.19 10.07
N ASN A 99 -0.81 5.28 9.20
CA ASN A 99 -1.21 3.88 9.16
C ASN A 99 -0.01 2.91 9.28
N PRO A 100 0.80 3.00 10.37
CA PRO A 100 2.05 2.25 10.47
C PRO A 100 1.85 0.73 10.46
N MET A 101 0.72 0.22 10.97
CA MET A 101 0.43 -1.21 10.97
C MET A 101 0.05 -1.71 9.58
N GLU A 102 -0.81 -1.00 8.85
CA GLU A 102 -1.17 -1.34 7.47
C GLU A 102 0.05 -1.30 6.55
N ARG A 103 0.90 -0.27 6.68
CA ARG A 103 2.15 -0.12 5.95
C ARG A 103 3.08 -1.32 6.16
N LYS A 104 3.32 -1.71 7.44
CA LYS A 104 4.14 -2.88 7.77
C LYS A 104 3.54 -4.18 7.24
N ALA A 105 2.22 -4.34 7.37
CA ALA A 105 1.51 -5.53 6.89
C ALA A 105 1.62 -5.65 5.36
N ILE A 106 1.32 -4.59 4.60
CA ILE A 106 1.45 -4.56 3.14
C ILE A 106 2.86 -4.93 2.68
N ARG A 107 3.88 -4.34 3.29
CA ARG A 107 5.27 -4.60 2.92
C ARG A 107 5.62 -6.08 3.10
N ARG A 108 5.23 -6.68 4.23
CA ARG A 108 5.49 -8.09 4.51
C ARG A 108 4.72 -9.04 3.59
N MET A 109 3.48 -8.68 3.25
CA MET A 109 2.66 -9.45 2.31
C MET A 109 3.20 -9.33 0.87
N ALA A 110 3.59 -8.13 0.43
CA ALA A 110 4.11 -7.88 -0.91
C ALA A 110 5.38 -8.68 -1.23
N LEU A 111 6.24 -8.92 -0.22
CA LEU A 111 7.46 -9.72 -0.34
C LEU A 111 7.18 -11.23 -0.32
N SER A 112 5.95 -11.65 -0.03
CA SER A 112 5.59 -13.05 -0.03
C SER A 112 5.09 -13.49 -1.40
N GLU A 113 5.41 -14.71 -1.82
CA GLU A 113 4.89 -15.32 -3.04
C GLU A 113 3.41 -15.73 -2.93
N ARG A 114 2.76 -15.39 -1.79
CA ARG A 114 1.36 -15.75 -1.51
C ARG A 114 0.34 -14.76 -2.04
N ILE A 115 0.76 -13.55 -2.41
CA ILE A 115 -0.11 -12.62 -3.10
C ILE A 115 -0.17 -13.00 -4.57
N THR A 116 -1.35 -13.38 -5.02
CA THR A 116 -1.58 -13.89 -6.37
C THR A 116 -1.46 -12.78 -7.43
N ASP A 117 -1.11 -13.16 -8.66
CA ASP A 117 -1.09 -12.23 -9.80
C ASP A 117 -2.49 -11.65 -10.06
N GLU A 118 -3.54 -12.44 -9.82
CA GLU A 118 -4.92 -11.98 -9.89
C GLU A 118 -5.18 -10.81 -8.93
N THR A 119 -4.77 -10.93 -7.68
CA THR A 119 -4.91 -9.85 -6.68
C THR A 119 -4.12 -8.60 -7.09
N ARG A 120 -2.89 -8.78 -7.62
CA ARG A 120 -2.07 -7.66 -8.13
C ARG A 120 -2.73 -6.99 -9.34
N ARG A 121 -3.31 -7.77 -10.25
CA ARG A 121 -4.04 -7.29 -11.42
C ARG A 121 -5.26 -6.48 -11.00
N GLN A 122 -6.07 -6.97 -10.06
CA GLN A 122 -7.24 -6.25 -9.53
C GLN A 122 -6.89 -4.88 -8.96
N VAL A 123 -5.78 -4.77 -8.22
CA VAL A 123 -5.29 -3.45 -7.75
C VAL A 123 -4.98 -2.54 -8.93
N LYS A 124 -4.24 -3.03 -9.93
CA LYS A 124 -3.86 -2.25 -11.11
C LYS A 124 -5.06 -1.77 -11.93
N GLU A 125 -6.02 -2.66 -12.19
CA GLU A 125 -7.21 -2.37 -12.98
C GLU A 125 -8.21 -1.44 -12.26
N SER A 126 -8.13 -1.35 -10.94
CA SER A 126 -9.00 -0.47 -10.14
C SER A 126 -8.66 1.02 -10.26
N PHE A 127 -7.50 1.38 -10.83
CA PHE A 127 -7.01 2.77 -10.87
C PHE A 127 -6.30 3.06 -12.20
N PRO A 128 -7.04 3.14 -13.32
CA PRO A 128 -6.47 3.42 -14.64
C PRO A 128 -5.75 4.78 -14.69
N GLU A 129 -6.24 5.79 -13.95
CA GLU A 129 -5.67 7.14 -13.92
C GLU A 129 -4.22 7.13 -13.40
N LEU A 130 -3.95 6.33 -12.38
CA LEU A 130 -2.59 6.19 -11.85
C LEU A 130 -1.66 5.52 -12.87
N ASN A 131 -2.18 4.54 -13.62
CA ASN A 131 -1.40 3.89 -14.67
C ASN A 131 -1.07 4.84 -15.81
N GLU A 132 -2.04 5.64 -16.27
CA GLU A 132 -1.83 6.65 -17.32
C GLU A 132 -0.79 7.67 -16.88
N MET A 133 -0.87 8.14 -15.66
CA MET A 133 0.07 9.11 -15.11
C MET A 133 1.49 8.55 -15.02
N CYS A 134 1.64 7.28 -14.61
CA CYS A 134 2.94 6.61 -14.63
C CYS A 134 3.52 6.50 -16.04
N GLN A 135 2.67 6.21 -17.05
CA GLN A 135 3.12 6.14 -18.45
C GLN A 135 3.62 7.47 -19.01
N LEU A 136 3.13 8.59 -18.49
CA LEU A 136 3.51 9.93 -18.97
C LEU A 136 4.83 10.45 -18.39
N SER A 137 5.26 9.93 -17.25
CA SER A 137 6.39 10.53 -16.52
C SER A 137 7.46 9.56 -16.07
N VAL A 138 7.13 8.28 -15.89
CA VAL A 138 8.10 7.26 -15.44
C VAL A 138 9.00 6.84 -16.61
N LYS A 139 10.30 6.69 -16.36
CA LYS A 139 11.28 6.22 -17.35
C LYS A 139 10.82 4.93 -18.00
N GLU A 140 10.93 4.87 -19.33
CA GLU A 140 10.49 3.74 -20.14
C GLU A 140 11.05 2.39 -19.66
N ILE A 141 12.29 2.38 -19.17
CA ILE A 141 12.93 1.18 -18.61
C ILE A 141 12.12 0.54 -17.48
N PHE A 142 11.41 1.34 -16.66
CA PHE A 142 10.59 0.86 -15.54
C PHE A 142 9.13 0.57 -15.94
N LEU A 143 8.72 0.92 -17.15
CA LEU A 143 7.40 0.58 -17.68
C LEU A 143 7.37 -0.82 -18.29
N SER A 144 8.52 -1.37 -18.64
CA SER A 144 8.62 -2.74 -19.16
C SER A 144 8.19 -3.78 -18.12
N GLU A 145 7.59 -4.87 -18.57
CA GLU A 145 7.15 -5.97 -17.69
C GLU A 145 8.29 -6.52 -16.83
N ALA A 146 9.49 -6.63 -17.42
CA ALA A 146 10.68 -7.16 -16.73
C ALA A 146 11.17 -6.27 -15.57
N ASN A 147 11.05 -4.94 -15.68
CA ASN A 147 11.64 -4.01 -14.73
C ASN A 147 10.62 -3.29 -13.85
N ARG A 148 9.32 -3.43 -14.13
CA ARG A 148 8.27 -2.73 -13.37
C ARG A 148 8.33 -3.05 -11.86
N ALA A 149 8.48 -4.33 -11.52
CA ALA A 149 8.60 -4.74 -10.12
C ALA A 149 9.80 -4.11 -9.42
N PHE A 150 10.91 -3.90 -10.15
CA PHE A 150 12.09 -3.23 -9.60
C PHE A 150 11.83 -1.72 -9.40
N GLY A 151 11.19 -1.04 -10.35
CA GLY A 151 10.77 0.36 -10.19
C GLY A 151 9.85 0.57 -9.00
N ASP A 152 8.84 -0.30 -8.83
CA ASP A 152 7.94 -0.28 -7.68
C ASP A 152 8.71 -0.50 -6.36
N ALA A 153 9.70 -1.41 -6.34
CA ALA A 153 10.53 -1.67 -5.17
C ALA A 153 11.42 -0.47 -4.81
N LEU A 154 11.96 0.25 -5.80
CA LEU A 154 12.72 1.48 -5.59
C LEU A 154 11.84 2.58 -4.98
N PHE A 155 10.65 2.81 -5.54
CA PHE A 155 9.67 3.75 -4.96
C PHE A 155 9.41 3.43 -3.50
N LEU A 156 9.04 2.18 -3.20
CA LEU A 156 8.74 1.74 -1.84
C LEU A 156 9.93 1.90 -0.89
N SER A 157 11.15 1.61 -1.34
CA SER A 157 12.35 1.74 -0.51
C SER A 157 12.65 3.18 -0.15
N LEU A 158 12.54 4.09 -1.12
CA LEU A 158 12.73 5.53 -0.89
C LEU A 158 11.63 6.08 0.03
N ALA A 159 10.37 5.67 -0.18
CA ALA A 159 9.26 6.10 0.65
C ALA A 159 9.39 5.59 2.10
N GLU A 160 9.76 4.32 2.30
CA GLU A 160 9.98 3.75 3.65
C GLU A 160 11.09 4.50 4.39
N THR A 161 12.23 4.74 3.73
CA THR A 161 13.33 5.50 4.30
C THR A 161 12.86 6.92 4.68
N THR A 162 12.13 7.58 3.79
CA THR A 162 11.60 8.93 4.05
C THR A 162 10.66 8.95 5.25
N ILE A 163 9.72 7.99 5.33
CA ILE A 163 8.79 7.89 6.46
C ILE A 163 9.53 7.66 7.77
N GLU A 164 10.53 6.78 7.76
CA GLU A 164 11.31 6.46 8.95
C GLU A 164 12.04 7.70 9.49
N PHE A 165 12.77 8.40 8.63
CA PHE A 165 13.51 9.61 9.03
C PHE A 165 12.58 10.77 9.40
N ALA A 166 11.51 11.02 8.65
CA ALA A 166 10.53 12.05 8.97
C ALA A 166 9.78 11.78 10.29
N SER A 167 9.58 10.52 10.64
CA SER A 167 8.96 10.13 11.91
C SER A 167 9.93 10.28 13.10
N HIS A 168 11.24 10.10 12.88
CA HIS A 168 12.27 10.27 13.92
C HIS A 168 12.58 11.73 14.22
N ASP A 169 12.47 12.61 13.22
CA ASP A 169 12.72 14.04 13.37
C ASP A 169 11.55 14.88 12.85
N PRO A 170 10.50 15.06 13.65
CA PRO A 170 9.32 15.81 13.25
C PRO A 170 9.60 17.29 12.91
N GLN A 171 10.67 17.88 13.43
CA GLN A 171 11.03 19.28 13.13
C GLN A 171 11.53 19.41 11.70
N ARG A 172 12.24 18.41 11.20
CA ARG A 172 12.75 18.35 9.83
C ARG A 172 11.90 17.51 8.88
N ALA A 173 10.74 17.03 9.32
CA ALA A 173 9.91 16.12 8.52
C ALA A 173 9.60 16.67 7.11
N ARG A 174 9.26 17.97 7.01
CA ARG A 174 8.98 18.61 5.71
C ARG A 174 10.19 18.61 4.77
N GLU A 175 11.37 18.93 5.31
CA GLU A 175 12.63 18.89 4.56
C GLU A 175 12.95 17.46 4.07
N ILE A 176 12.84 16.49 4.96
CA ILE A 176 13.09 15.06 4.66
C ILE A 176 12.14 14.55 3.59
N ILE A 177 10.85 14.89 3.66
CA ILE A 177 9.85 14.51 2.66
C ILE A 177 10.19 15.11 1.29
N ALA A 178 10.61 16.37 1.25
CA ALA A 178 11.01 17.03 0.01
C ALA A 178 12.29 16.40 -0.59
N LEU A 179 13.29 16.09 0.23
CA LEU A 179 14.52 15.40 -0.20
C LEU A 179 14.20 14.00 -0.74
N GLY A 180 13.34 13.25 -0.05
CA GLY A 180 12.88 11.93 -0.51
C GLY A 180 12.15 12.00 -1.85
N PHE A 181 11.32 13.03 -2.05
CA PHE A 181 10.64 13.25 -3.33
C PHE A 181 11.64 13.51 -4.46
N GLU A 182 12.60 14.42 -4.29
CA GLU A 182 13.59 14.71 -5.34
C GLU A 182 14.43 13.46 -5.65
N ALA A 183 14.84 12.68 -4.65
CA ALA A 183 15.54 11.41 -4.87
C ALA A 183 14.69 10.42 -5.69
N MET A 184 13.41 10.26 -5.34
CA MET A 184 12.47 9.40 -6.06
C MET A 184 12.25 9.90 -7.49
N TRP A 185 12.05 11.21 -7.67
CA TRP A 185 11.84 11.81 -8.98
C TRP A 185 13.02 11.54 -9.91
N HIS A 186 14.23 11.86 -9.48
CA HIS A 186 15.43 11.64 -10.30
C HIS A 186 15.72 10.16 -10.58
N ALA A 187 15.35 9.26 -9.66
CA ALA A 187 15.54 7.84 -9.88
C ALA A 187 14.57 7.25 -10.91
N LEU A 188 13.29 7.62 -10.86
CA LEU A 188 12.21 6.92 -11.56
C LEU A 188 11.62 7.68 -12.74
N HIS A 189 11.77 9.01 -12.82
CA HIS A 189 11.13 9.83 -13.82
C HIS A 189 12.14 10.44 -14.83
N GLU A 190 11.65 10.80 -16.02
CA GLU A 190 12.45 11.51 -16.99
C GLU A 190 12.75 12.94 -16.50
N ALA A 191 13.93 13.47 -16.87
CA ALA A 191 14.39 14.76 -16.36
C ALA A 191 13.51 15.94 -16.80
N ASP A 192 12.85 15.80 -17.96
CA ASP A 192 12.06 16.84 -18.63
C ASP A 192 10.53 16.56 -18.57
N ALA A 193 10.08 15.65 -17.72
CA ALA A 193 8.66 15.29 -17.60
C ALA A 193 7.87 16.27 -16.72
#